data_bbfcd672e2c15281889401a1e39415ef
#
_entry.id   bbfcd672e2c15281889401a1e39415ef
#
_cell.length_a   1.000
_cell.length_b   1.000
_cell.length_c   1.000
_cell.angle_alpha   90.00
_cell.angle_beta   90.00
_cell.angle_gamma   90.00
#
_symmetry.space_group_name_H-M   'P 1'
#
loop_
_entity.id
_entity.type
_entity.pdbx_description
1 polymer ?
#
loop_
_entity_poly.entity_id
_entity_poly.type
_entity_poly.pdbx_seq_one_letter_code
_entity_poly.pdbx_strand_id
1 'polypeptide(L)'
;LRDGRRFTKFIGNAVPNAFFERTLYLMHEMDKTARAYFQGLISLTILDTIALAIGLWVIGLSAPLLLGMVCAVLAWVPYVGSIPGCLLVVLVAATDFPLDPWMAYGAIIVFVLVRLLDDFVFMPLTIGRSLRMHPLLTVLMIFVGGAVAGVAGLMLVLPLLGVAMVVGET
;
A
#
# COMPACT_ATOMS: atom_id res chain seq x y z
N LEU A 1 -11.21 -5.55 21.58
CA LEU A 1 -10.69 -4.64 22.62
C LEU A 1 -10.65 -5.26 24.03
N ARG A 2 -11.38 -6.34 24.31
CA ARG A 2 -11.41 -7.02 25.62
C ARG A 2 -10.29 -8.06 25.77
N ASP A 3 -9.86 -8.65 24.69
CA ASP A 3 -8.80 -9.69 24.69
C ASP A 3 -7.38 -9.12 24.79
N GLY A 4 -7.14 -7.89 24.33
CA GLY A 4 -5.85 -7.22 24.48
C GLY A 4 -5.42 -7.04 25.95
N ARG A 5 -6.37 -6.76 26.85
CA ARG A 5 -6.07 -6.60 28.30
C ARG A 5 -5.79 -7.92 29.02
N ARG A 6 -6.34 -9.04 28.53
CA ARG A 6 -6.04 -10.37 29.08
C ARG A 6 -4.68 -10.86 28.63
N PHE A 7 -4.32 -10.59 27.37
CA PHE A 7 -3.02 -10.93 26.81
C PHE A 7 -1.88 -10.16 27.50
N THR A 8 -2.07 -8.87 27.77
CA THR A 8 -1.12 -8.04 28.49
C THR A 8 -0.93 -8.50 29.95
N LYS A 9 -1.98 -8.94 30.63
CA LYS A 9 -1.88 -9.53 31.99
C LYS A 9 -1.20 -10.88 32.03
N PHE A 10 -1.35 -11.71 30.98
CA PHE A 10 -0.71 -13.03 30.91
C PHE A 10 0.80 -12.90 30.70
N ILE A 11 1.22 -11.96 29.84
CA ILE A 11 2.64 -11.65 29.61
C ILE A 11 3.27 -11.00 30.83
N GLY A 12 2.53 -10.15 31.56
CA GLY A 12 3.01 -9.47 32.78
C GLY A 12 3.43 -10.37 33.91
N ASN A 13 2.92 -11.59 33.97
CA ASN A 13 3.28 -12.57 35.00
C ASN A 13 4.41 -13.54 34.58
N ALA A 14 4.84 -13.52 33.32
CA ALA A 14 5.78 -14.48 32.78
C ALA A 14 7.18 -13.90 32.50
N VAL A 15 7.36 -12.58 32.57
CA VAL A 15 8.61 -11.91 32.15
C VAL A 15 9.19 -11.08 33.29
N PRO A 16 10.53 -11.12 33.58
CA PRO A 16 11.18 -10.24 34.55
C PRO A 16 10.91 -8.76 34.24
N ASN A 17 10.69 -7.93 35.27
CA ASN A 17 10.22 -6.55 35.19
C ASN A 17 10.96 -5.65 34.17
N ALA A 18 12.27 -5.84 34.00
CA ALA A 18 13.08 -5.05 33.07
C ALA A 18 12.79 -5.35 31.58
N PHE A 19 12.40 -6.60 31.26
CA PHE A 19 12.01 -7.00 29.91
C PHE A 19 10.55 -6.65 29.61
N PHE A 20 9.70 -6.57 30.64
CA PHE A 20 8.29 -6.29 30.49
C PHE A 20 8.01 -4.87 30.00
N GLU A 21 8.67 -3.87 30.57
CA GLU A 21 8.53 -2.47 30.12
C GLU A 21 9.01 -2.31 28.66
N ARG A 22 10.12 -2.97 28.30
CA ARG A 22 10.65 -2.93 26.94
C ARG A 22 9.72 -3.62 25.95
N THR A 23 9.12 -4.76 26.32
CA THR A 23 8.16 -5.48 25.47
C THR A 23 6.87 -4.68 25.29
N LEU A 24 6.35 -4.05 26.34
CA LEU A 24 5.18 -3.17 26.25
C LEU A 24 5.45 -1.94 25.38
N TYR A 25 6.61 -1.33 25.52
CA TYR A 25 7.02 -0.21 24.66
C TYR A 25 7.07 -0.62 23.18
N LEU A 26 7.71 -1.75 22.87
CA LEU A 26 7.78 -2.28 21.51
C LEU A 26 6.39 -2.59 20.96
N MET A 27 5.50 -3.24 21.72
CA MET A 27 4.13 -3.52 21.29
C MET A 27 3.34 -2.22 21.02
N HIS A 28 3.54 -1.19 21.83
CA HIS A 28 2.88 0.09 21.63
C HIS A 28 3.39 0.80 20.36
N GLU A 29 4.70 0.79 20.15
CA GLU A 29 5.30 1.42 18.96
C GLU A 29 4.94 0.65 17.67
N MET A 30 4.83 -0.68 17.75
CA MET A 30 4.33 -1.53 16.65
C MET A 30 2.88 -1.20 16.30
N ASP A 31 1.99 -1.08 17.28
CA ASP A 31 0.58 -0.73 17.06
C ASP A 31 0.45 0.67 16.45
N LYS A 32 1.23 1.64 16.95
CA LYS A 32 1.29 2.99 16.42
C LYS A 32 1.78 3.02 14.96
N THR A 33 2.86 2.31 14.65
CA THR A 33 3.44 2.21 13.29
C THR A 33 2.45 1.56 12.32
N ALA A 34 1.81 0.47 12.74
CA ALA A 34 0.81 -0.21 11.93
C ALA A 34 -0.40 0.70 11.65
N ARG A 35 -0.92 1.42 12.66
CA ARG A 35 -2.03 2.37 12.48
C ARG A 35 -1.64 3.50 11.53
N ALA A 36 -0.46 4.10 11.70
CA ALA A 36 0.04 5.16 10.83
C ALA A 36 0.16 4.67 9.38
N TYR A 37 0.65 3.45 9.17
CA TYR A 37 0.74 2.83 7.85
C TYR A 37 -0.64 2.65 7.21
N PHE A 38 -1.60 2.05 7.93
CA PHE A 38 -2.95 1.84 7.39
C PHE A 38 -3.67 3.16 7.10
N GLN A 39 -3.51 4.18 7.94
CA GLN A 39 -4.05 5.51 7.67
C GLN A 39 -3.41 6.12 6.41
N GLY A 40 -2.09 6.01 6.26
CA GLY A 40 -1.37 6.43 5.08
C GLY A 40 -1.85 5.71 3.81
N LEU A 41 -2.05 4.38 3.89
CA LEU A 41 -2.53 3.56 2.79
C LEU A 41 -3.95 3.95 2.34
N ILE A 42 -4.86 4.21 3.29
CA ILE A 42 -6.22 4.67 2.99
C ILE A 42 -6.17 6.05 2.31
N SER A 43 -5.37 6.97 2.84
CA SER A 43 -5.20 8.31 2.25
C SER A 43 -4.63 8.23 0.84
N LEU A 44 -3.63 7.37 0.63
CA LEU A 44 -3.05 7.09 -0.68
C LEU A 44 -4.09 6.57 -1.67
N THR A 45 -4.88 5.57 -1.24
CA THR A 45 -5.96 5.00 -2.05
C THR A 45 -6.98 6.05 -2.50
N ILE A 46 -7.34 6.97 -1.61
CA ILE A 46 -8.27 8.06 -1.93
C ILE A 46 -7.65 9.00 -2.97
N LEU A 47 -6.40 9.42 -2.78
CA LEU A 47 -5.69 10.30 -3.70
C LEU A 47 -5.52 9.65 -5.08
N ASP A 48 -5.10 8.41 -5.14
CA ASP A 48 -4.97 7.63 -6.38
C ASP A 48 -6.30 7.47 -7.10
N THR A 49 -7.36 7.14 -6.36
CA THR A 49 -8.72 7.02 -6.92
C THR A 49 -9.15 8.33 -7.57
N ILE A 50 -8.97 9.47 -6.88
CA ILE A 50 -9.35 10.78 -7.39
C ILE A 50 -8.52 11.16 -8.62
N ALA A 51 -7.20 10.98 -8.55
CA ALA A 51 -6.28 11.34 -9.64
C ALA A 51 -6.56 10.52 -10.90
N LEU A 52 -6.72 9.19 -10.77
CA LEU A 52 -7.09 8.31 -11.88
C LEU A 52 -8.47 8.63 -12.41
N ALA A 53 -9.47 8.82 -11.54
CA ALA A 53 -10.82 9.15 -11.96
C ALA A 53 -10.88 10.46 -12.76
N ILE A 54 -10.16 11.50 -12.32
CA ILE A 54 -10.08 12.77 -13.05
C ILE A 54 -9.39 12.56 -14.40
N GLY A 55 -8.24 11.89 -14.43
CA GLY A 55 -7.48 11.64 -15.65
C GLY A 55 -8.28 10.84 -16.69
N LEU A 56 -8.95 9.76 -16.25
CA LEU A 56 -9.77 8.91 -17.12
C LEU A 56 -11.06 9.62 -17.57
N TRP A 57 -11.63 10.47 -16.72
CA TRP A 57 -12.78 11.30 -17.08
C TRP A 57 -12.44 12.32 -18.16
N VAL A 58 -11.27 12.96 -18.09
CA VAL A 58 -10.80 13.94 -19.10
C VAL A 58 -10.69 13.31 -20.49
N ILE A 59 -10.26 12.05 -20.58
CA ILE A 59 -10.19 11.33 -21.87
C ILE A 59 -11.52 10.70 -22.26
N GLY A 60 -12.56 10.78 -21.42
CA GLY A 60 -13.93 10.37 -21.75
C GLY A 60 -14.20 8.87 -21.57
N LEU A 61 -13.41 8.15 -20.76
CA LEU A 61 -13.69 6.73 -20.46
C LEU A 61 -14.98 6.58 -19.65
N SER A 62 -15.66 5.44 -19.87
CA SER A 62 -16.80 5.03 -19.06
C SER A 62 -16.36 4.67 -17.63
N ALA A 63 -17.20 4.97 -16.65
CA ALA A 63 -17.01 4.63 -15.24
C ALA A 63 -15.62 4.99 -14.64
N PRO A 64 -15.09 6.24 -14.84
CA PRO A 64 -13.74 6.60 -14.44
C PRO A 64 -13.50 6.46 -12.94
N LEU A 65 -14.50 6.74 -12.10
CA LEU A 65 -14.41 6.60 -10.64
C LEU A 65 -14.27 5.14 -10.22
N LEU A 66 -15.03 4.23 -10.84
CA LEU A 66 -14.94 2.80 -10.58
C LEU A 66 -13.57 2.24 -10.96
N LEU A 67 -13.08 2.61 -12.16
CA LEU A 67 -11.75 2.23 -12.63
C LEU A 67 -10.65 2.76 -11.70
N GLY A 68 -10.72 4.03 -11.32
CA GLY A 68 -9.80 4.64 -10.38
C GLY A 68 -9.76 3.90 -9.05
N MET A 69 -10.92 3.58 -8.47
CA MET A 69 -11.02 2.84 -7.21
C MET A 69 -10.45 1.42 -7.31
N VAL A 70 -10.79 0.69 -8.36
CA VAL A 70 -10.26 -0.68 -8.56
C VAL A 70 -8.75 -0.65 -8.74
N CYS A 71 -8.21 0.26 -9.55
CA CYS A 71 -6.77 0.40 -9.77
C CYS A 71 -6.03 0.80 -8.48
N ALA A 72 -6.61 1.72 -7.68
CA ALA A 72 -6.03 2.14 -6.41
C ALA A 72 -5.97 1.00 -5.38
N VAL A 73 -6.99 0.12 -5.34
CA VAL A 73 -6.99 -1.08 -4.49
C VAL A 73 -5.99 -2.12 -5.01
N LEU A 74 -5.91 -2.34 -6.32
CA LEU A 74 -4.91 -3.22 -6.92
C LEU A 74 -3.47 -2.76 -6.60
N ALA A 75 -3.25 -1.45 -6.50
CA ALA A 75 -1.96 -0.85 -6.16
C ALA A 75 -1.47 -1.19 -4.74
N TRP A 76 -2.32 -1.73 -3.85
CA TRP A 76 -1.90 -2.22 -2.53
C TRP A 76 -0.88 -3.35 -2.59
N VAL A 77 -0.85 -4.08 -3.71
CA VAL A 77 0.19 -5.09 -3.95
C VAL A 77 1.36 -4.42 -4.70
N PRO A 78 2.49 -4.15 -4.02
CA PRO A 78 3.62 -3.44 -4.63
C PRO A 78 4.09 -4.11 -5.93
N TYR A 79 4.33 -3.31 -6.95
CA TYR A 79 4.77 -3.71 -8.31
C TYR A 79 3.80 -4.60 -9.09
N VAL A 80 3.11 -5.54 -8.44
CA VAL A 80 2.18 -6.48 -9.09
C VAL A 80 0.90 -5.76 -9.50
N GLY A 81 0.36 -4.90 -8.64
CA GLY A 81 -0.92 -4.24 -8.85
C GLY A 81 -0.97 -3.27 -10.03
N SER A 82 0.16 -2.67 -10.38
CA SER A 82 0.23 -1.70 -11.49
C SER A 82 -0.03 -2.36 -12.86
N ILE A 83 0.43 -3.59 -13.07
CA ILE A 83 0.29 -4.30 -14.35
C ILE A 83 -1.18 -4.62 -14.65
N PRO A 84 -1.94 -5.34 -13.77
CA PRO A 84 -3.34 -5.61 -14.02
C PRO A 84 -4.20 -4.32 -14.00
N GLY A 85 -3.83 -3.30 -13.21
CA GLY A 85 -4.50 -2.01 -13.25
C GLY A 85 -4.38 -1.30 -14.59
N CYS A 86 -3.18 -1.23 -15.15
CA CYS A 86 -2.95 -0.67 -16.48
C CYS A 86 -3.71 -1.48 -17.55
N LEU A 87 -3.62 -2.80 -17.51
CA LEU A 87 -4.32 -3.68 -18.45
C LEU A 87 -5.84 -3.48 -18.41
N LEU A 88 -6.42 -3.35 -17.21
CA LEU A 88 -7.84 -3.10 -17.02
C LEU A 88 -8.26 -1.78 -17.68
N VAL A 89 -7.52 -0.69 -17.44
CA VAL A 89 -7.82 0.62 -18.01
C VAL A 89 -7.73 0.60 -19.54
N VAL A 90 -6.70 -0.07 -20.09
CA VAL A 90 -6.54 -0.23 -21.55
C VAL A 90 -7.65 -1.06 -22.17
N LEU A 91 -8.07 -2.14 -21.50
CA LEU A 91 -9.18 -2.99 -21.97
C LEU A 91 -10.48 -2.19 -22.02
N VAL A 92 -10.78 -1.40 -20.98
CA VAL A 92 -11.97 -0.56 -20.98
C VAL A 92 -11.89 0.51 -22.07
N ALA A 93 -10.74 1.17 -22.25
CA ALA A 93 -10.55 2.13 -23.34
C ALA A 93 -10.77 1.50 -24.72
N ALA A 94 -10.29 0.27 -24.94
CA ALA A 94 -10.47 -0.45 -26.19
C ALA A 94 -11.94 -0.88 -26.42
N THR A 95 -12.71 -1.13 -25.35
CA THR A 95 -14.13 -1.48 -25.46
C THR A 95 -15.01 -0.25 -25.65
N ASP A 96 -14.68 0.86 -25.00
CA ASP A 96 -15.43 2.13 -25.11
C ASP A 96 -15.22 2.78 -26.50
N PHE A 97 -14.01 2.67 -27.05
CA PHE A 97 -13.60 3.30 -28.30
C PHE A 97 -12.97 2.29 -29.28
N PRO A 98 -13.73 1.33 -29.81
CA PRO A 98 -13.19 0.24 -30.63
C PRO A 98 -12.63 0.71 -31.98
N LEU A 99 -13.03 1.89 -32.45
CA LEU A 99 -12.56 2.46 -33.73
C LEU A 99 -11.44 3.50 -33.54
N ASP A 100 -11.07 3.83 -32.31
CA ASP A 100 -10.04 4.81 -32.02
C ASP A 100 -8.92 4.24 -31.12
N PRO A 101 -7.86 3.66 -31.73
CA PRO A 101 -6.73 3.12 -30.97
C PRO A 101 -5.99 4.18 -30.12
N TRP A 102 -6.11 5.47 -30.46
CA TRP A 102 -5.45 6.54 -29.73
C TRP A 102 -5.97 6.70 -28.31
N MET A 103 -7.22 6.29 -28.07
CA MET A 103 -7.80 6.29 -26.71
C MET A 103 -7.11 5.31 -25.79
N ALA A 104 -6.68 4.14 -26.28
CA ALA A 104 -5.89 3.17 -25.51
C ALA A 104 -4.51 3.76 -25.12
N TYR A 105 -3.85 4.46 -26.04
CA TYR A 105 -2.60 5.17 -25.72
C TYR A 105 -2.81 6.30 -24.72
N GLY A 106 -3.89 7.07 -24.88
CA GLY A 106 -4.29 8.10 -23.91
C GLY A 106 -4.50 7.53 -22.51
N ALA A 107 -5.16 6.38 -22.41
CA ALA A 107 -5.39 5.68 -21.15
C ALA A 107 -4.07 5.21 -20.51
N ILE A 108 -3.11 4.69 -21.29
CA ILE A 108 -1.77 4.33 -20.79
C ILE A 108 -1.04 5.56 -20.27
N ILE A 109 -1.06 6.68 -21.04
CA ILE A 109 -0.38 7.92 -20.63
C ILE A 109 -0.94 8.44 -19.31
N VAL A 110 -2.27 8.50 -19.17
CA VAL A 110 -2.93 8.93 -17.93
C VAL A 110 -2.54 8.01 -16.77
N PHE A 111 -2.59 6.69 -16.98
CA PHE A 111 -2.23 5.73 -15.95
C PHE A 111 -0.76 5.90 -15.50
N VAL A 112 0.17 6.03 -16.43
CA VAL A 112 1.59 6.23 -16.14
C VAL A 112 1.84 7.55 -15.43
N LEU A 113 1.19 8.65 -15.86
CA LEU A 113 1.32 9.96 -15.19
C LEU A 113 0.82 9.91 -13.75
N VAL A 114 -0.33 9.29 -13.51
CA VAL A 114 -0.85 9.13 -12.14
C VAL A 114 0.07 8.24 -11.32
N ARG A 115 0.64 7.19 -11.91
CA ARG A 115 1.60 6.33 -11.23
C ARG A 115 2.88 7.06 -10.84
N LEU A 116 3.38 7.95 -11.69
CA LEU A 116 4.50 8.83 -11.35
C LEU A 116 4.12 9.81 -10.22
N LEU A 117 2.91 10.38 -10.24
CA LEU A 117 2.42 11.21 -9.13
C LEU A 117 2.33 10.42 -7.83
N ASP A 118 1.86 9.17 -7.87
CA ASP A 118 1.81 8.28 -6.72
C ASP A 118 3.22 8.08 -6.11
N ASP A 119 4.17 7.65 -6.92
CA ASP A 119 5.53 7.33 -6.45
C ASP A 119 6.30 8.56 -5.96
N PHE A 120 6.17 9.72 -6.60
CA PHE A 120 6.96 10.92 -6.29
C PHE A 120 6.27 11.92 -5.37
N VAL A 121 4.94 11.93 -5.30
CA VAL A 121 4.16 12.93 -4.55
C VAL A 121 3.30 12.28 -3.49
N PHE A 122 2.40 11.37 -3.85
CA PHE A 122 1.41 10.85 -2.93
C PHE A 122 2.01 9.95 -1.86
N MET A 123 2.85 9.02 -2.26
CA MET A 123 3.52 8.10 -1.34
C MET A 123 4.40 8.83 -0.29
N PRO A 124 5.23 9.81 -0.65
CA PRO A 124 5.97 10.62 0.34
C PRO A 124 5.10 11.44 1.26
N LEU A 125 3.93 11.91 0.80
CA LEU A 125 3.01 12.73 1.58
C LEU A 125 2.17 11.90 2.55
N THR A 126 1.78 10.70 2.18
CA THR A 126 0.81 9.88 2.93
C THR A 126 1.47 8.89 3.87
N ILE A 127 2.43 8.12 3.39
CA ILE A 127 3.14 7.10 4.18
C ILE A 127 4.33 7.71 4.90
N GLY A 128 4.79 8.88 4.43
CA GLY A 128 5.83 9.67 5.05
C GLY A 128 7.24 9.09 4.90
N ARG A 129 8.20 9.80 5.50
CA ARG A 129 9.62 9.39 5.53
C ARG A 129 9.90 8.22 6.48
N SER A 130 8.87 7.60 7.01
CA SER A 130 8.96 6.52 8.03
C SER A 130 9.68 5.26 7.54
N LEU A 131 9.73 5.04 6.23
CA LEU A 131 10.33 3.86 5.65
C LEU A 131 11.59 4.24 4.82
N ARG A 132 12.62 4.81 5.49
CA ARG A 132 13.95 4.96 4.88
C ARG A 132 14.63 3.60 4.79
N MET A 133 14.11 2.73 3.94
CA MET A 133 14.66 1.39 3.75
C MET A 133 15.59 1.34 2.56
N HIS A 134 16.61 0.49 2.67
CA HIS A 134 17.44 0.18 1.50
C HIS A 134 16.57 -0.56 0.46
N PRO A 135 16.52 -0.12 -0.81
CA PRO A 135 15.65 -0.71 -1.84
C PRO A 135 15.79 -2.23 -1.98
N LEU A 136 17.00 -2.74 -1.82
CA LEU A 136 17.27 -4.18 -1.86
C LEU A 136 16.56 -4.96 -0.75
N LEU A 137 16.47 -4.39 0.47
CA LEU A 137 15.77 -5.03 1.58
C LEU A 137 14.26 -5.11 1.30
N THR A 138 13.69 -4.04 0.75
CA THR A 138 12.28 -3.99 0.36
C THR A 138 11.95 -5.04 -0.70
N VAL A 139 12.77 -5.14 -1.76
CA VAL A 139 12.60 -6.15 -2.81
C VAL A 139 12.72 -7.55 -2.26
N LEU A 140 13.75 -7.83 -1.43
CA LEU A 140 13.94 -9.13 -0.81
C LEU A 140 12.73 -9.55 0.03
N MET A 141 12.21 -8.64 0.85
CA MET A 141 11.08 -8.92 1.72
C MET A 141 9.77 -9.08 0.95
N ILE A 142 9.60 -8.40 -0.18
CA ILE A 142 8.48 -8.62 -1.10
C ILE A 142 8.51 -10.07 -1.63
N PHE A 143 9.68 -10.55 -2.06
CA PHE A 143 9.84 -11.95 -2.49
C PHE A 143 9.54 -12.94 -1.37
N VAL A 144 10.08 -12.71 -0.17
CA VAL A 144 9.84 -13.56 1.00
C VAL A 144 8.36 -13.54 1.40
N GLY A 145 7.75 -12.35 1.50
CA GLY A 145 6.33 -12.21 1.84
C GLY A 145 5.41 -12.87 0.82
N GLY A 146 5.72 -12.70 -0.46
CA GLY A 146 4.98 -13.36 -1.55
C GLY A 146 5.11 -14.88 -1.52
N ALA A 147 6.30 -15.41 -1.22
CA ALA A 147 6.55 -16.85 -1.13
C ALA A 147 5.88 -17.50 0.10
N VAL A 148 5.80 -16.79 1.22
CA VAL A 148 5.28 -17.32 2.49
C VAL A 148 3.76 -17.26 2.58
N ALA A 149 3.15 -16.14 2.18
CA ALA A 149 1.72 -15.89 2.37
C ALA A 149 1.02 -15.31 1.12
N GLY A 150 1.64 -15.41 -0.05
CA GLY A 150 1.06 -14.94 -1.31
C GLY A 150 0.72 -13.46 -1.29
N VAL A 151 -0.47 -13.09 -1.81
CA VAL A 151 -0.95 -11.71 -1.87
C VAL A 151 -1.05 -11.08 -0.47
N ALA A 152 -1.53 -11.81 0.52
CA ALA A 152 -1.59 -11.33 1.90
C ALA A 152 -0.21 -11.00 2.47
N GLY A 153 0.80 -11.84 2.17
CA GLY A 153 2.19 -11.59 2.54
C GLY A 153 2.76 -10.34 1.88
N LEU A 154 2.47 -10.12 0.59
CA LEU A 154 2.87 -8.91 -0.12
C LEU A 154 2.29 -7.63 0.50
N MET A 155 1.02 -7.65 0.92
CA MET A 155 0.37 -6.51 1.57
C MET A 155 0.93 -6.24 2.97
N LEU A 156 1.33 -7.29 3.71
CA LEU A 156 1.84 -7.16 5.07
C LEU A 156 3.34 -6.89 5.15
N VAL A 157 4.08 -7.05 4.06
CA VAL A 157 5.54 -6.87 4.03
C VAL A 157 5.96 -5.49 4.53
N LEU A 158 5.32 -4.43 4.05
CA LEU A 158 5.69 -3.06 4.42
C LEU A 158 5.43 -2.74 5.90
N PRO A 159 4.26 -3.07 6.49
CA PRO A 159 4.06 -2.89 7.93
C PRO A 159 4.99 -3.78 8.78
N LEU A 160 5.27 -5.03 8.36
CA LEU A 160 6.18 -5.92 9.06
C LEU A 160 7.63 -5.40 9.05
N LEU A 161 8.08 -4.84 7.93
CA LEU A 161 9.38 -4.19 7.82
C LEU A 161 9.47 -2.95 8.72
N GLY A 162 8.43 -2.11 8.76
CA GLY A 162 8.37 -0.97 9.67
C GLY A 162 8.52 -1.39 11.14
N VAL A 163 7.87 -2.48 11.52
CA VAL A 163 7.99 -3.07 12.85
C VAL A 163 9.39 -3.64 13.11
N ALA A 164 9.97 -4.37 12.14
CA ALA A 164 11.30 -4.95 12.27
C ALA A 164 12.40 -3.89 12.47
N MET A 165 12.24 -2.71 11.84
CA MET A 165 13.17 -1.60 12.02
C MET A 165 13.09 -1.00 13.43
N VAL A 166 11.88 -0.82 13.98
CA VAL A 166 11.69 -0.36 15.36
C VAL A 166 12.36 -1.31 16.35
N VAL A 167 12.30 -2.60 16.10
CA VAL A 167 12.96 -3.62 16.94
C VAL A 167 14.48 -3.62 16.76
N GLY A 168 14.98 -3.33 15.56
CA GLY A 168 16.40 -3.34 15.24
C GLY A 168 17.16 -2.11 15.71
N GLU A 169 16.50 -0.97 15.95
CA GLU A 169 17.11 0.27 16.46
C GLU A 169 17.22 0.30 18.01
N THR A 170 16.72 -0.70 18.72
CA THR A 170 16.76 -0.85 20.19
C THR A 170 17.75 -1.92 20.63
#